data_7759c2b10e3bdde4fa61318f98f73ebb
#
_entry.id   7759c2b10e3bdde4fa61318f98f73ebb
#
_cell.length_a   1.000
_cell.length_b   1.000
_cell.length_c   1.000
_cell.angle_alpha   90.00
_cell.angle_beta   90.00
_cell.angle_gamma   90.00
#
_symmetry.space_group_name_H-M   'P 1'
#
loop_
_entity.id
_entity.type
_entity.pdbx_description
1 polymer ?
#
loop_
_entity_poly.entity_id
_entity_poly.type
_entity_poly.pdbx_seq_one_letter_code
_entity_poly.pdbx_strand_id
1 'polypeptide(L)'
;TIFTVNRLRSASIPADSNVVISTIQRLFSFLKGEAIEDTDDDDDNELTEEVALPDNPNLPHDYFDMIIIDECHRSIYGNWRKVLEYFDTAKLVGLTATPIPETIAFFNNNRIVNYTLEKSIVDGVNVDCRVYRIKTEATENGGAILEGEKVKEETRYTGEIKTISNKETKTYTNKELNRSIINPAQIKLILSTYRDAVYTEMFNDPQREPNMDYLPKTLIFALNEAHATNIVQIAKE
;
A
#
# COMPACT_ATOMS: atom_id res chain seq x y z
N THR A 1 -31.80 17.67 1.13
CA THR A 1 -30.95 16.45 1.04
C THR A 1 -31.85 15.30 0.63
N ILE A 2 -31.48 14.54 -0.39
CA ILE A 2 -32.31 13.45 -0.92
C ILE A 2 -32.15 12.20 -0.06
N PHE A 3 -30.97 12.06 0.62
CA PHE A 3 -30.64 10.90 1.43
C PHE A 3 -30.10 11.33 2.80
N THR A 4 -30.46 10.57 3.84
CA THR A 4 -29.79 10.63 5.14
C THR A 4 -28.56 9.78 5.08
N VAL A 5 -27.39 10.42 5.26
CA VAL A 5 -26.08 9.76 5.22
C VAL A 5 -25.54 9.61 6.64
N ASN A 6 -25.16 8.40 7.01
CA ASN A 6 -24.53 8.09 8.28
C ASN A 6 -23.13 7.49 8.09
N ARG A 7 -22.16 7.94 8.87
CA ARG A 7 -20.87 7.29 9.00
C ARG A 7 -20.88 6.37 10.20
N LEU A 8 -20.61 5.08 10.00
CA LEU A 8 -20.58 4.09 11.07
C LEU A 8 -19.44 4.39 12.05
N ARG A 9 -19.78 4.86 13.24
CA ARG A 9 -18.83 5.18 14.33
C ARG A 9 -19.07 4.35 15.59
N SER A 10 -20.23 3.73 15.70
CA SER A 10 -20.64 2.89 16.82
C SER A 10 -21.44 1.70 16.29
N ALA A 11 -21.62 0.68 17.12
CA ALA A 11 -22.39 -0.52 16.77
C ALA A 11 -23.91 -0.23 16.73
N SER A 12 -24.30 0.87 16.08
CA SER A 12 -25.70 1.22 15.81
C SER A 12 -25.82 2.06 14.56
N ILE A 13 -26.84 1.79 13.76
CA ILE A 13 -27.19 2.55 12.57
C ILE A 13 -28.56 3.18 12.84
N PRO A 14 -28.71 4.52 12.75
CA PRO A 14 -30.01 5.16 12.87
C PRO A 14 -30.99 4.63 11.83
N ALA A 15 -32.24 4.39 12.25
CA ALA A 15 -33.27 3.77 11.40
C ALA A 15 -33.65 4.60 10.16
N ASP A 16 -33.38 5.91 10.16
CA ASP A 16 -33.61 6.83 9.06
C ASP A 16 -32.42 6.93 8.07
N SER A 17 -31.36 6.13 8.30
CA SER A 17 -30.16 6.13 7.42
C SER A 17 -30.48 5.48 6.09
N ASN A 18 -30.35 6.24 5.00
CA ASN A 18 -30.46 5.72 3.63
C ASN A 18 -29.13 5.26 3.07
N VAL A 19 -28.02 5.90 3.52
CA VAL A 19 -26.66 5.58 3.10
C VAL A 19 -25.80 5.44 4.33
N VAL A 20 -25.05 4.32 4.42
CA VAL A 20 -24.09 4.06 5.48
C VAL A 20 -22.70 4.04 4.88
N ILE A 21 -21.79 4.84 5.41
CA ILE A 21 -20.38 4.87 5.02
C ILE A 21 -19.57 4.21 6.14
N SER A 22 -18.79 3.20 5.80
CA SER A 22 -17.98 2.44 6.75
C SER A 22 -16.68 1.96 6.11
N THR A 23 -15.67 1.70 6.92
CA THR A 23 -14.60 0.79 6.52
C THR A 23 -15.07 -0.66 6.71
N ILE A 24 -14.44 -1.59 5.99
CA ILE A 24 -14.81 -3.01 6.10
C ILE A 24 -14.46 -3.59 7.47
N GLN A 25 -13.41 -3.08 8.10
CA GLN A 25 -12.99 -3.44 9.46
C GLN A 25 -14.08 -3.11 10.49
N ARG A 26 -14.61 -1.88 10.44
CA ARG A 26 -15.70 -1.45 11.34
C ARG A 26 -16.97 -2.27 11.15
N LEU A 27 -17.28 -2.60 9.90
CA LEU A 27 -18.45 -3.45 9.60
C LEU A 27 -18.25 -4.88 10.12
N PHE A 28 -17.03 -5.41 10.00
CA PHE A 28 -16.66 -6.71 10.57
C PHE A 28 -16.79 -6.74 12.08
N SER A 29 -16.25 -5.73 12.80
CA SER A 29 -16.37 -5.62 14.26
C SER A 29 -17.84 -5.49 14.69
N PHE A 30 -18.64 -4.73 13.95
CA PHE A 30 -20.08 -4.64 14.23
C PHE A 30 -20.78 -5.98 14.07
N LEU A 31 -20.50 -6.74 13.03
CA LEU A 31 -21.09 -8.07 12.82
C LEU A 31 -20.71 -9.04 13.93
N LYS A 32 -19.48 -8.96 14.44
CA LYS A 32 -19.03 -9.76 15.59
C LYS A 32 -19.61 -9.31 16.93
N GLY A 33 -20.24 -8.13 17.00
CA GLY A 33 -20.69 -7.54 18.26
C GLY A 33 -19.55 -6.96 19.09
N GLU A 34 -18.41 -6.69 18.50
CA GLU A 34 -17.26 -6.06 19.14
C GLU A 34 -17.39 -4.53 19.16
N ALA A 35 -16.68 -3.88 20.07
CA ALA A 35 -16.62 -2.42 20.09
C ALA A 35 -15.94 -1.91 18.81
N ILE A 36 -16.53 -0.88 18.20
CA ILE A 36 -15.90 -0.20 17.05
C ILE A 36 -14.93 0.80 17.64
N GLU A 37 -13.64 0.52 17.52
CA GLU A 37 -12.59 1.46 17.88
C GLU A 37 -12.42 2.53 16.81
N ASP A 38 -12.18 3.77 17.25
CA ASP A 38 -11.99 4.93 16.37
C ASP A 38 -10.52 5.04 15.91
N THR A 39 -9.86 3.90 15.76
CA THR A 39 -8.52 3.82 15.20
C THR A 39 -8.62 3.93 13.68
N ASP A 40 -7.98 4.95 13.12
CA ASP A 40 -7.75 5.07 11.68
C ASP A 40 -6.57 4.15 11.26
N ASP A 41 -6.24 3.16 12.09
CA ASP A 41 -5.19 2.21 11.77
C ASP A 41 -5.65 1.33 10.61
N ASP A 42 -5.12 1.65 9.44
CA ASP A 42 -5.06 0.79 8.26
C ASP A 42 -4.16 -0.44 8.55
N ASP A 43 -4.33 -1.04 9.72
CA ASP A 43 -3.64 -2.28 10.03
C ASP A 43 -4.27 -3.35 9.15
N ASP A 44 -3.64 -3.57 7.99
CA ASP A 44 -3.88 -4.70 7.08
C ASP A 44 -3.49 -6.04 7.76
N ASN A 45 -3.64 -6.11 9.09
CA ASN A 45 -3.52 -7.36 9.80
C ASN A 45 -4.66 -8.25 9.29
N GLU A 46 -4.37 -8.97 8.21
CA GLU A 46 -5.07 -10.18 7.85
C GLU A 46 -5.15 -10.99 9.15
N LEU A 47 -6.33 -10.97 9.77
CA LEU A 47 -6.61 -11.89 10.85
C LEU A 47 -6.33 -13.27 10.27
N THR A 48 -5.20 -13.86 10.68
CA THR A 48 -4.67 -15.10 10.11
C THR A 48 -5.57 -16.31 10.37
N GLU A 49 -6.55 -16.15 11.26
CA GLU A 49 -7.57 -17.18 11.53
C GLU A 49 -8.89 -16.82 10.85
N GLU A 50 -9.42 -17.74 10.08
CA GLU A 50 -10.74 -17.62 9.49
C GLU A 50 -11.81 -17.68 10.58
N VAL A 51 -12.45 -16.53 10.85
CA VAL A 51 -13.52 -16.39 11.84
C VAL A 51 -14.87 -16.50 11.14
N ALA A 52 -15.76 -17.35 11.65
CA ALA A 52 -17.15 -17.34 11.21
C ALA A 52 -17.87 -16.11 11.76
N LEU A 53 -18.64 -15.42 10.91
CA LEU A 53 -19.46 -14.30 11.34
C LEU A 53 -20.78 -14.84 11.93
N PRO A 54 -21.16 -14.44 13.15
CA PRO A 54 -22.44 -14.81 13.72
C PRO A 54 -23.57 -14.01 13.09
N ASP A 55 -24.80 -14.54 13.13
CA ASP A 55 -25.98 -13.78 12.78
C ASP A 55 -26.15 -12.61 13.74
N ASN A 56 -26.25 -11.40 13.19
CA ASN A 56 -26.42 -10.19 14.00
C ASN A 56 -27.85 -9.62 13.80
N PRO A 57 -28.72 -9.66 14.83
CA PRO A 57 -30.09 -9.19 14.70
C PRO A 57 -30.21 -7.68 14.44
N ASN A 58 -29.17 -6.90 14.75
CA ASN A 58 -29.11 -5.46 14.48
C ASN A 58 -28.62 -5.16 13.06
N LEU A 59 -28.11 -6.16 12.36
CA LEU A 59 -27.56 -6.04 11.01
C LEU A 59 -27.79 -7.36 10.26
N PRO A 60 -29.05 -7.69 9.92
CA PRO A 60 -29.41 -8.93 9.25
C PRO A 60 -28.84 -9.01 7.83
N HIS A 61 -28.79 -10.20 7.24
CA HIS A 61 -28.21 -10.46 5.92
C HIS A 61 -28.83 -9.62 4.80
N ASP A 62 -30.09 -9.24 4.93
CA ASP A 62 -30.85 -8.44 3.97
C ASP A 62 -30.90 -6.95 4.32
N TYR A 63 -30.04 -6.48 5.24
CA TYR A 63 -30.05 -5.10 5.71
C TYR A 63 -29.74 -4.09 4.58
N PHE A 64 -28.82 -4.43 3.69
CA PHE A 64 -28.41 -3.59 2.57
C PHE A 64 -28.94 -4.10 1.24
N ASP A 65 -29.59 -3.24 0.46
CA ASP A 65 -29.97 -3.54 -0.93
C ASP A 65 -28.77 -3.51 -1.87
N MET A 66 -27.80 -2.64 -1.58
CA MET A 66 -26.60 -2.44 -2.41
C MET A 66 -25.39 -2.10 -1.55
N ILE A 67 -24.25 -2.67 -1.90
CA ILE A 67 -22.95 -2.36 -1.30
C ILE A 67 -22.00 -1.90 -2.41
N ILE A 68 -21.46 -0.68 -2.26
CA ILE A 68 -20.45 -0.11 -3.14
C ILE A 68 -19.09 -0.22 -2.43
N ILE A 69 -18.13 -0.87 -3.07
CA ILE A 69 -16.83 -1.20 -2.49
C ILE A 69 -15.76 -0.47 -3.27
N ASP A 70 -15.12 0.51 -2.64
CA ASP A 70 -13.94 1.16 -3.20
C ASP A 70 -12.70 0.30 -2.94
N GLU A 71 -11.71 0.34 -3.85
CA GLU A 71 -10.53 -0.51 -3.83
C GLU A 71 -10.84 -2.00 -3.60
N CYS A 72 -11.88 -2.49 -4.28
CA CYS A 72 -12.49 -3.80 -4.06
C CYS A 72 -11.51 -4.97 -4.21
N HIS A 73 -10.38 -4.78 -4.92
CA HIS A 73 -9.34 -5.79 -5.04
C HIS A 73 -8.71 -6.19 -3.69
N ARG A 74 -8.81 -5.33 -2.66
CA ARG A 74 -8.34 -5.62 -1.29
C ARG A 74 -9.37 -6.38 -0.46
N SER A 75 -10.65 -6.25 -0.77
CA SER A 75 -11.77 -6.72 0.06
C SER A 75 -12.27 -8.13 -0.31
N ILE A 76 -11.69 -8.76 -1.32
CA ILE A 76 -12.14 -10.08 -1.81
C ILE A 76 -11.43 -11.26 -1.13
N TYR A 77 -10.60 -11.02 -0.14
CA TYR A 77 -9.81 -12.05 0.53
C TYR A 77 -10.14 -12.16 2.03
N GLY A 78 -9.84 -13.34 2.59
CA GLY A 78 -9.88 -13.61 4.02
C GLY A 78 -11.20 -13.23 4.69
N ASN A 79 -11.11 -12.60 5.84
CA ASN A 79 -12.27 -12.19 6.63
C ASN A 79 -13.09 -11.07 5.97
N TRP A 80 -12.48 -10.22 5.14
CA TRP A 80 -13.18 -9.15 4.42
C TRP A 80 -14.15 -9.72 3.40
N ARG A 81 -13.79 -10.77 2.72
CA ARG A 81 -14.67 -11.50 1.81
C ARG A 81 -15.92 -12.04 2.54
N LYS A 82 -15.77 -12.54 3.77
CA LYS A 82 -16.88 -13.04 4.58
C LYS A 82 -17.90 -11.96 4.93
N VAL A 83 -17.46 -10.71 5.13
CA VAL A 83 -18.37 -9.58 5.30
C VAL A 83 -19.23 -9.36 4.05
N LEU A 84 -18.64 -9.47 2.87
CA LEU A 84 -19.38 -9.31 1.62
C LEU A 84 -20.33 -10.49 1.37
N GLU A 85 -19.91 -11.71 1.69
CA GLU A 85 -20.72 -12.93 1.58
C GLU A 85 -21.83 -12.99 2.63
N TYR A 86 -21.68 -12.30 3.78
CA TYR A 86 -22.71 -12.19 4.80
C TYR A 86 -23.96 -11.49 4.28
N PHE A 87 -23.82 -10.45 3.47
CA PHE A 87 -24.92 -9.73 2.86
C PHE A 87 -25.26 -10.33 1.48
N ASP A 88 -25.66 -11.58 1.47
CA ASP A 88 -25.85 -12.39 0.27
C ASP A 88 -26.98 -11.92 -0.65
N THR A 89 -27.92 -11.11 -0.13
CA THR A 89 -29.01 -10.50 -0.91
C THR A 89 -28.62 -9.18 -1.55
N ALA A 90 -27.55 -8.54 -1.07
CA ALA A 90 -27.12 -7.23 -1.55
C ALA A 90 -26.49 -7.29 -2.96
N LYS A 91 -26.76 -6.30 -3.76
CA LYS A 91 -26.07 -6.12 -5.04
C LYS A 91 -24.71 -5.50 -4.81
N LEU A 92 -23.65 -6.20 -5.17
CA LEU A 92 -22.27 -5.72 -4.99
C LEU A 92 -21.81 -4.93 -6.22
N VAL A 93 -21.25 -3.74 -5.98
CA VAL A 93 -20.61 -2.90 -7.01
C VAL A 93 -19.18 -2.63 -6.57
N GLY A 94 -18.22 -3.18 -7.30
CA GLY A 94 -16.79 -3.00 -7.01
C GLY A 94 -16.17 -1.91 -7.88
N LEU A 95 -15.43 -1.01 -7.26
CA LEU A 95 -14.62 0.02 -7.92
C LEU A 95 -13.14 -0.30 -7.64
N THR A 96 -12.31 -0.24 -8.66
CA THR A 96 -10.86 -0.40 -8.51
C THR A 96 -10.10 0.16 -9.71
N ALA A 97 -8.99 0.81 -9.46
CA ALA A 97 -8.06 1.24 -10.51
C ALA A 97 -7.14 0.08 -10.98
N THR A 98 -7.00 -0.96 -10.17
CA THR A 98 -6.07 -2.09 -10.38
C THR A 98 -6.79 -3.44 -10.33
N PRO A 99 -7.68 -3.73 -11.31
CA PRO A 99 -8.39 -5.00 -11.33
C PRO A 99 -7.43 -6.15 -11.62
N ILE A 100 -7.38 -7.11 -10.71
CA ILE A 100 -6.66 -8.38 -10.90
C ILE A 100 -7.64 -9.49 -11.32
N PRO A 101 -7.17 -10.60 -11.91
CA PRO A 101 -8.05 -11.68 -12.37
C PRO A 101 -8.99 -12.21 -11.30
N GLU A 102 -8.51 -12.32 -10.05
CA GLU A 102 -9.27 -12.80 -8.90
C GLU A 102 -10.43 -11.86 -8.55
N THR A 103 -10.19 -10.53 -8.63
CA THR A 103 -11.25 -9.51 -8.43
C THR A 103 -12.34 -9.65 -9.48
N ILE A 104 -11.94 -9.78 -10.75
CA ILE A 104 -12.90 -9.92 -11.86
C ILE A 104 -13.71 -11.22 -11.69
N ALA A 105 -13.06 -12.33 -11.28
CA ALA A 105 -13.72 -13.60 -11.03
C ALA A 105 -14.71 -13.53 -9.86
N PHE A 106 -14.38 -12.82 -8.77
CA PHE A 106 -15.28 -12.60 -7.63
C PHE A 106 -16.61 -11.94 -8.06
N PHE A 107 -16.56 -10.98 -8.97
CA PHE A 107 -17.74 -10.35 -9.56
C PHE A 107 -18.31 -11.11 -10.78
N ASN A 108 -18.11 -12.44 -10.87
CA ASN A 108 -18.62 -13.31 -11.93
C ASN A 108 -18.22 -12.86 -13.35
N ASN A 109 -17.05 -12.26 -13.51
CA ASN A 109 -16.59 -11.67 -14.76
C ASN A 109 -17.48 -10.55 -15.30
N ASN A 110 -18.33 -9.97 -14.47
CA ASN A 110 -19.24 -8.90 -14.84
C ASN A 110 -18.54 -7.53 -14.74
N ARG A 111 -17.76 -7.20 -15.75
CA ARG A 111 -17.04 -5.94 -15.85
C ARG A 111 -17.85 -4.93 -16.68
N ILE A 112 -18.49 -3.98 -16.00
CA ILE A 112 -19.39 -2.98 -16.64
C ILE A 112 -18.58 -1.89 -17.33
N VAL A 113 -17.53 -1.36 -16.68
CA VAL A 113 -16.69 -0.28 -17.20
C VAL A 113 -15.25 -0.71 -17.19
N ASN A 114 -14.54 -0.41 -18.27
CA ASN A 114 -13.10 -0.55 -18.39
C ASN A 114 -12.50 0.75 -18.91
N TYR A 115 -12.02 1.60 -17.97
CA TYR A 115 -11.33 2.84 -18.30
C TYR A 115 -9.84 2.68 -17.94
N THR A 116 -9.05 2.32 -18.95
CA THR A 116 -7.63 2.01 -18.75
C THR A 116 -6.79 3.26 -18.56
N LEU A 117 -5.58 3.10 -17.99
CA LEU A 117 -4.62 4.20 -17.83
C LEU A 117 -4.27 4.83 -19.19
N GLU A 118 -4.04 4.00 -20.21
CA GLU A 118 -3.72 4.47 -21.57
C GLU A 118 -4.86 5.34 -22.13
N LYS A 119 -6.10 4.91 -21.94
CA LYS A 119 -7.24 5.70 -22.38
C LYS A 119 -7.34 7.00 -21.61
N SER A 120 -7.10 7.00 -20.31
CA SER A 120 -7.15 8.20 -19.48
C SER A 120 -6.05 9.21 -19.83
N ILE A 121 -4.88 8.73 -20.29
CA ILE A 121 -3.80 9.58 -20.80
C ILE A 121 -4.20 10.20 -22.14
N VAL A 122 -4.75 9.41 -23.06
CA VAL A 122 -5.28 9.93 -24.34
C VAL A 122 -6.36 10.97 -24.15
N ASP A 123 -7.26 10.75 -23.20
CA ASP A 123 -8.35 11.66 -22.86
C ASP A 123 -7.87 12.92 -22.08
N GLY A 124 -6.57 13.00 -21.73
CA GLY A 124 -5.96 14.10 -20.99
C GLY A 124 -6.36 14.19 -19.52
N VAL A 125 -6.90 13.10 -18.95
CA VAL A 125 -7.29 13.02 -17.53
C VAL A 125 -6.09 12.70 -16.67
N ASN A 126 -5.25 11.76 -17.11
CA ASN A 126 -3.99 11.41 -16.46
C ASN A 126 -2.80 11.80 -17.33
N VAL A 127 -1.64 11.92 -16.70
CA VAL A 127 -0.36 12.11 -17.38
C VAL A 127 0.36 10.79 -17.54
N ASP A 128 1.12 10.65 -18.61
CA ASP A 128 1.99 9.49 -18.82
C ASP A 128 3.09 9.43 -17.74
N CYS A 129 3.46 8.22 -17.36
CA CYS A 129 4.55 7.99 -16.44
C CYS A 129 5.79 7.48 -17.19
N ARG A 130 6.94 8.08 -16.87
CA ARG A 130 8.24 7.59 -17.37
C ARG A 130 8.92 6.81 -16.26
N VAL A 131 9.31 5.58 -16.56
CA VAL A 131 10.05 4.73 -15.62
C VAL A 131 11.53 4.92 -15.85
N TYR A 132 12.20 5.56 -14.90
CA TYR A 132 13.67 5.67 -14.88
C TYR A 132 14.23 4.67 -13.87
N ARG A 133 15.11 3.78 -14.32
CA ARG A 133 15.65 2.72 -13.48
C ARG A 133 17.13 2.95 -13.23
N ILE A 134 17.47 3.26 -11.97
CA ILE A 134 18.85 3.35 -11.51
C ILE A 134 19.35 1.94 -11.19
N LYS A 135 20.33 1.48 -11.96
CA LYS A 135 20.98 0.20 -11.77
C LYS A 135 22.29 0.40 -11.03
N THR A 136 22.50 -0.38 -9.99
CA THR A 136 23.79 -0.44 -9.29
C THR A 136 24.37 -1.83 -9.44
N GLU A 137 25.68 -1.97 -9.32
CA GLU A 137 26.35 -3.28 -9.39
C GLU A 137 25.76 -4.25 -8.38
N ALA A 138 25.47 -3.77 -7.16
CA ALA A 138 24.81 -4.55 -6.11
C ALA A 138 23.39 -5.01 -6.49
N THR A 139 22.62 -4.18 -7.22
CA THR A 139 21.25 -4.55 -7.63
C THR A 139 21.23 -5.49 -8.84
N GLU A 140 22.29 -5.53 -9.65
CA GLU A 140 22.38 -6.43 -10.80
C GLU A 140 22.99 -7.79 -10.42
N ASN A 141 24.07 -7.77 -9.64
CA ASN A 141 24.91 -8.94 -9.38
C ASN A 141 24.80 -9.48 -7.93
N GLY A 142 24.05 -8.80 -7.06
CA GLY A 142 24.12 -9.06 -5.62
C GLY A 142 25.35 -8.41 -4.99
N GLY A 143 25.59 -8.71 -3.73
CA GLY A 143 26.71 -8.19 -2.98
C GLY A 143 27.30 -9.23 -2.05
N ALA A 144 28.51 -8.96 -1.56
CA ALA A 144 29.12 -9.75 -0.51
C ALA A 144 29.56 -8.82 0.64
N ILE A 145 29.35 -9.26 1.87
CA ILE A 145 29.96 -8.65 3.04
C ILE A 145 31.16 -9.52 3.39
N LEU A 146 32.33 -8.91 3.35
CA LEU A 146 33.56 -9.63 3.57
C LEU A 146 33.78 -9.95 5.08
N GLU A 147 34.53 -11.00 5.34
CA GLU A 147 34.98 -11.30 6.70
C GLU A 147 35.71 -10.10 7.31
N GLY A 148 35.37 -9.74 8.55
CA GLY A 148 35.93 -8.58 9.26
C GLY A 148 35.21 -7.26 9.01
N GLU A 149 34.34 -7.18 8.04
CA GLU A 149 33.53 -5.98 7.78
C GLU A 149 32.51 -5.74 8.90
N LYS A 150 32.42 -4.49 9.36
CA LYS A 150 31.46 -4.10 10.41
C LYS A 150 30.10 -3.83 9.79
N VAL A 151 29.11 -4.61 10.18
CA VAL A 151 27.71 -4.48 9.73
C VAL A 151 26.85 -4.04 10.90
N LYS A 152 25.92 -3.14 10.65
CA LYS A 152 24.85 -2.81 11.61
C LYS A 152 23.70 -3.78 11.41
N GLU A 153 23.42 -4.59 12.40
CA GLU A 153 22.26 -5.48 12.43
C GLU A 153 21.19 -4.85 13.31
N GLU A 154 20.01 -4.68 12.76
CA GLU A 154 18.83 -4.20 13.49
C GLU A 154 17.90 -5.37 13.82
N THR A 155 17.53 -5.50 15.07
CA THR A 155 16.61 -6.55 15.52
C THR A 155 15.19 -6.17 15.15
N ARG A 156 14.55 -6.98 14.32
CA ARG A 156 13.25 -6.72 13.67
C ARG A 156 12.10 -6.33 14.62
N TYR A 157 12.16 -6.78 15.88
CA TYR A 157 11.08 -6.56 16.85
C TYR A 157 11.39 -5.46 17.88
N THR A 158 12.66 -5.13 18.10
CA THR A 158 13.04 -4.17 19.14
C THR A 158 13.67 -2.90 18.58
N GLY A 159 14.01 -2.87 17.29
CA GLY A 159 14.74 -1.76 16.68
C GLY A 159 16.17 -1.57 17.22
N GLU A 160 16.67 -2.52 18.04
CA GLU A 160 18.00 -2.41 18.64
C GLU A 160 19.09 -2.62 17.57
N ILE A 161 19.93 -1.61 17.39
CA ILE A 161 21.03 -1.64 16.41
C ILE A 161 22.30 -2.14 17.09
N LYS A 162 22.80 -3.29 16.65
CA LYS A 162 24.09 -3.85 17.08
C LYS A 162 25.09 -3.79 15.92
N THR A 163 26.28 -3.27 16.19
CA THR A 163 27.39 -3.38 15.24
C THR A 163 28.10 -4.69 15.47
N ILE A 164 27.98 -5.62 14.53
CA ILE A 164 28.67 -6.91 14.56
C ILE A 164 29.76 -6.94 13.49
N SER A 165 30.88 -7.56 13.81
CA SER A 165 31.89 -7.89 12.82
C SER A 165 31.57 -9.24 12.22
N ASN A 166 31.50 -9.28 10.89
CA ASN A 166 31.17 -10.49 10.17
C ASN A 166 32.31 -11.51 10.34
N LYS A 167 31.98 -12.71 10.81
CA LYS A 167 32.98 -13.77 11.08
C LYS A 167 33.31 -14.57 9.82
N GLU A 168 32.44 -14.48 8.78
CA GLU A 168 32.60 -15.20 7.52
C GLU A 168 32.07 -14.31 6.39
N THR A 169 32.60 -14.48 5.18
CA THR A 169 32.10 -13.80 3.99
C THR A 169 30.67 -14.30 3.68
N LYS A 170 29.69 -13.41 3.72
CA LYS A 170 28.30 -13.70 3.33
C LYS A 170 28.00 -13.07 2.00
N THR A 171 27.53 -13.88 1.05
CA THR A 171 27.01 -13.40 -0.23
C THR A 171 25.50 -13.22 -0.16
N TYR A 172 25.01 -12.15 -0.74
CA TYR A 172 23.58 -11.83 -0.81
C TYR A 172 23.14 -11.71 -2.25
N THR A 173 21.99 -12.28 -2.52
CA THR A 173 21.33 -12.11 -3.81
C THR A 173 20.68 -10.71 -3.92
N ASN A 174 20.43 -10.26 -5.13
CA ASN A 174 19.71 -9.00 -5.39
C ASN A 174 18.32 -8.94 -4.72
N LYS A 175 17.68 -10.10 -4.43
CA LYS A 175 16.39 -10.18 -3.74
C LYS A 175 16.49 -9.95 -2.23
N GLU A 176 17.65 -10.19 -1.65
CA GLU A 176 17.93 -10.01 -0.21
C GLU A 176 18.42 -8.60 0.10
N LEU A 177 19.01 -7.92 -0.89
CA LEU A 177 19.33 -6.50 -0.82
C LEU A 177 18.05 -5.68 -0.66
N ASN A 178 18.09 -4.72 0.26
CA ASN A 178 16.95 -3.88 0.65
C ASN A 178 15.80 -4.59 1.41
N ARG A 179 15.90 -5.91 1.66
CA ARG A 179 14.98 -6.62 2.56
C ARG A 179 15.63 -6.96 3.89
N SER A 180 16.88 -7.39 3.86
CA SER A 180 17.63 -7.85 5.04
C SER A 180 18.83 -6.97 5.33
N ILE A 181 19.30 -6.17 4.37
CA ILE A 181 20.49 -5.34 4.49
C ILE A 181 20.24 -3.96 3.89
N ILE A 182 20.43 -2.93 4.72
CA ILE A 182 20.43 -1.53 4.28
C ILE A 182 21.88 -1.15 3.99
N ASN A 183 22.16 -0.77 2.74
CA ASN A 183 23.48 -0.31 2.34
C ASN A 183 23.47 1.22 2.16
N PRO A 184 24.08 2.00 3.08
CA PRO A 184 24.13 3.46 2.98
C PRO A 184 24.81 3.97 1.71
N ALA A 185 25.84 3.26 1.24
CA ALA A 185 26.54 3.63 0.01
C ALA A 185 25.63 3.51 -1.22
N GLN A 186 24.76 2.49 -1.26
CA GLN A 186 23.76 2.33 -2.31
C GLN A 186 22.71 3.45 -2.27
N ILE A 187 22.23 3.81 -1.09
CA ILE A 187 21.28 4.93 -0.93
C ILE A 187 21.91 6.23 -1.44
N LYS A 188 23.15 6.51 -1.04
CA LYS A 188 23.90 7.68 -1.48
C LYS A 188 24.07 7.70 -2.99
N LEU A 189 24.42 6.56 -3.60
CA LEU A 189 24.56 6.43 -5.04
C LEU A 189 23.23 6.70 -5.76
N ILE A 190 22.11 6.15 -5.27
CA ILE A 190 20.78 6.37 -5.86
C ILE A 190 20.41 7.86 -5.79
N LEU A 191 20.58 8.49 -4.62
CA LEU A 191 20.24 9.90 -4.44
C LEU A 191 21.12 10.83 -5.28
N SER A 192 22.43 10.56 -5.35
CA SER A 192 23.33 11.35 -6.21
C SER A 192 23.01 11.17 -7.70
N THR A 193 22.75 9.93 -8.14
CA THR A 193 22.34 9.67 -9.55
C THR A 193 21.01 10.36 -9.87
N TYR A 194 20.04 10.34 -8.94
CA TYR A 194 18.79 11.06 -9.12
C TYR A 194 19.03 12.57 -9.24
N ARG A 195 19.82 13.18 -8.35
CA ARG A 195 20.16 14.61 -8.40
C ARG A 195 20.78 14.98 -9.73
N ASP A 196 21.69 14.17 -10.22
CA ASP A 196 22.45 14.46 -11.44
C ASP A 196 21.59 14.23 -12.70
N ALA A 197 20.69 13.24 -12.69
CA ALA A 197 19.85 12.89 -13.82
C ALA A 197 18.51 13.64 -13.89
N VAL A 198 18.08 14.24 -12.79
CA VAL A 198 16.71 14.81 -12.67
C VAL A 198 16.41 15.85 -13.74
N TYR A 199 17.37 16.69 -14.10
CA TYR A 199 17.20 17.77 -15.10
C TYR A 199 17.75 17.42 -16.47
N THR A 200 18.62 16.44 -16.56
CA THR A 200 19.28 16.07 -17.81
C THR A 200 18.57 14.96 -18.56
N GLU A 201 18.03 13.99 -17.82
CA GLU A 201 17.45 12.78 -18.38
C GLU A 201 15.96 12.60 -18.02
N MET A 202 15.58 12.89 -16.76
CA MET A 202 14.23 12.62 -16.29
C MET A 202 13.24 13.73 -16.69
N PHE A 203 13.60 14.98 -16.51
CA PHE A 203 12.78 16.16 -16.83
C PHE A 203 13.50 17.05 -17.83
N ASN A 204 13.82 16.50 -18.98
CA ASN A 204 14.46 17.23 -20.06
C ASN A 204 13.46 18.20 -20.71
N ASP A 205 13.17 19.29 -20.01
CA ASP A 205 12.36 20.39 -20.51
C ASP A 205 13.30 21.58 -20.82
N PRO A 206 13.41 21.99 -22.10
CA PRO A 206 14.26 23.12 -22.50
C PRO A 206 13.90 24.45 -21.82
N GLN A 207 12.68 24.58 -21.30
CA GLN A 207 12.22 25.77 -20.58
C GLN A 207 12.55 25.72 -19.09
N ARG A 208 13.01 24.58 -18.58
CA ARG A 208 13.36 24.37 -17.18
C ARG A 208 14.87 24.40 -17.03
N GLU A 209 15.42 25.49 -16.61
CA GLU A 209 16.85 25.53 -16.25
C GLU A 209 17.10 24.62 -15.04
N PRO A 210 18.19 23.84 -15.06
CA PRO A 210 18.60 23.03 -13.94
C PRO A 210 18.87 23.93 -12.72
N ASN A 211 17.95 23.96 -11.78
CA ASN A 211 18.11 24.69 -10.56
C ASN A 211 17.84 23.77 -9.37
N MET A 212 18.87 23.53 -8.57
CA MET A 212 18.79 22.68 -7.38
C MET A 212 17.79 23.17 -6.34
N ASP A 213 17.46 24.47 -6.35
CA ASP A 213 16.44 25.05 -5.46
C ASP A 213 15.00 24.61 -5.84
N TYR A 214 14.83 24.07 -7.04
CA TYR A 214 13.55 23.64 -7.60
C TYR A 214 13.54 22.16 -7.95
N LEU A 215 14.05 21.32 -7.06
CA LEU A 215 13.87 19.87 -7.21
C LEU A 215 12.38 19.54 -7.32
N PRO A 216 11.97 18.63 -8.24
CA PRO A 216 10.60 18.16 -8.31
C PRO A 216 10.16 17.59 -6.95
N LYS A 217 8.88 17.76 -6.62
CA LYS A 217 8.33 17.10 -5.42
C LYS A 217 8.53 15.60 -5.55
N THR A 218 9.29 15.03 -4.64
CA THR A 218 9.75 13.65 -4.69
C THR A 218 9.19 12.88 -3.51
N LEU A 219 8.53 11.76 -3.78
CA LEU A 219 8.09 10.80 -2.78
C LEU A 219 9.02 9.58 -2.83
N ILE A 220 9.59 9.22 -1.68
CA ILE A 220 10.47 8.05 -1.56
C ILE A 220 9.80 7.02 -0.65
N PHE A 221 9.58 5.82 -1.17
CA PHE A 221 9.11 4.69 -0.39
C PHE A 221 10.28 3.97 0.26
N ALA A 222 10.26 3.86 1.57
CA ALA A 222 11.23 3.11 2.36
C ALA A 222 10.63 1.79 2.82
N LEU A 223 11.50 0.85 3.22
CA LEU A 223 11.07 -0.46 3.70
C LEU A 223 10.39 -0.37 5.08
N ASN A 224 10.95 0.48 5.96
CA ASN A 224 10.48 0.72 7.32
C ASN A 224 10.95 2.11 7.78
N GLU A 225 10.59 2.50 8.99
CA GLU A 225 10.93 3.79 9.58
C GLU A 225 12.45 4.02 9.72
N ALA A 226 13.21 3.01 10.13
CA ALA A 226 14.67 3.09 10.23
C ALA A 226 15.31 3.33 8.86
N HIS A 227 14.82 2.66 7.82
CA HIS A 227 15.26 2.90 6.44
C HIS A 227 14.92 4.33 5.99
N ALA A 228 13.72 4.82 6.29
CA ALA A 228 13.33 6.19 5.98
C ALA A 228 14.25 7.21 6.67
N THR A 229 14.55 7.01 7.93
CA THR A 229 15.47 7.85 8.72
C THR A 229 16.87 7.88 8.09
N ASN A 230 17.41 6.73 7.70
CA ASN A 230 18.71 6.64 7.02
C ASN A 230 18.71 7.40 5.68
N ILE A 231 17.64 7.27 4.88
CA ILE A 231 17.51 8.00 3.61
C ILE A 231 17.52 9.52 3.87
N VAL A 232 16.77 9.98 4.86
CA VAL A 232 16.71 11.41 5.21
C VAL A 232 18.07 11.93 5.68
N GLN A 233 18.81 11.15 6.48
CA GLN A 233 20.15 11.53 6.93
C GLN A 233 21.12 11.68 5.76
N ILE A 234 21.15 10.68 4.86
CA ILE A 234 22.04 10.68 3.69
C ILE A 234 21.65 11.78 2.70
N ALA A 235 20.35 12.09 2.56
CA ALA A 235 19.89 13.17 1.69
C ALA A 235 20.28 14.58 2.19
N LYS A 236 20.61 14.74 3.47
CA LYS A 236 21.06 16.01 4.08
C LYS A 236 22.57 16.23 3.98
N GLU A 237 23.35 15.20 3.68
CA GLU A 237 24.80 15.26 3.43
C GLU A 237 25.13 15.76 2.01
#